data_203b61b88c0225412dc4510bb3d5f8f9
#
_entry.id   203b61b88c0225412dc4510bb3d5f8f9
#
_cell.length_a   1.000
_cell.length_b   1.000
_cell.length_c   1.000
_cell.angle_alpha   90.00
_cell.angle_beta   90.00
_cell.angle_gamma   90.00
#
_symmetry.space_group_name_H-M   'P 1'
#
loop_
_entity.id
_entity.type
_entity.pdbx_description
1 polymer ?
#
loop_
_entity_poly.entity_id
_entity_poly.type
_entity_poly.pdbx_seq_one_letter_code
_entity_poly.pdbx_strand_id
1 'polypeptide(L)'
;MKVVVAPNAFKGTLTASQAAAAIARGVREVFPQAEVIEVPVADGGDGTVDALVSVHHGKYLTADVEGPLGDPVQAAYGLIEAGRTGVVGLASASGLDLCRNA
;
A
#
# COMPACT_ATOMS: atom_id res chain seq x y z
N MET A 1 -12.58 9.57 23.47
CA MET A 1 -11.35 8.79 23.32
C MET A 1 -10.94 8.84 21.85
N LYS A 2 -9.68 9.06 21.62
CA LYS A 2 -9.11 9.04 20.27
C LYS A 2 -8.26 7.77 20.11
N VAL A 3 -8.49 7.02 19.05
CA VAL A 3 -7.72 5.80 18.74
C VAL A 3 -7.08 5.96 17.37
N VAL A 4 -5.77 5.83 17.32
CA VAL A 4 -5.02 5.84 16.05
C VAL A 4 -4.71 4.40 15.66
N VAL A 5 -5.10 4.02 14.46
CA VAL A 5 -4.89 2.68 13.91
C VAL A 5 -3.86 2.78 12.80
N ALA A 6 -2.66 2.31 13.07
CA ALA A 6 -1.51 2.53 12.18
C ALA A 6 -0.77 1.21 11.86
N PRO A 7 -1.42 0.25 11.21
CA PRO A 7 -0.77 -1.00 10.86
C PRO A 7 0.06 -0.87 9.59
N ASN A 8 1.08 -1.70 9.48
CA ASN A 8 1.74 -1.97 8.23
C ASN A 8 0.95 -3.08 7.48
N ALA A 9 1.34 -3.39 6.26
CA ALA A 9 0.72 -4.46 5.49
C ALA A 9 0.98 -5.83 6.14
N PHE A 10 -0.01 -6.72 6.00
CA PHE A 10 0.15 -8.13 6.38
C PHE A 10 0.57 -8.87 5.11
N LYS A 11 1.84 -9.18 5.02
CA LYS A 11 2.46 -9.71 3.81
C LYS A 11 1.67 -10.87 3.21
N GLY A 12 1.31 -10.74 1.94
CA GLY A 12 0.57 -11.78 1.20
C GLY A 12 -0.90 -11.90 1.55
N THR A 13 -1.44 -11.04 2.44
CA THR A 13 -2.82 -11.17 2.92
C THR A 13 -3.60 -9.87 2.80
N LEU A 14 -3.18 -8.83 3.53
CA LEU A 14 -3.88 -7.56 3.61
C LEU A 14 -2.94 -6.40 3.31
N THR A 15 -3.44 -5.41 2.59
CA THR A 15 -2.73 -4.12 2.50
C THR A 15 -2.83 -3.38 3.83
N ALA A 16 -1.99 -2.38 4.03
CA ALA A 16 -2.05 -1.54 5.23
C ALA A 16 -3.41 -0.87 5.37
N SER A 17 -3.99 -0.39 4.27
CA SER A 17 -5.31 0.24 4.28
C SER A 17 -6.42 -0.76 4.66
N GLN A 18 -6.38 -1.98 4.13
CA GLN A 18 -7.34 -3.03 4.48
C GLN A 18 -7.23 -3.42 5.95
N ALA A 19 -6.01 -3.57 6.45
CA ALA A 19 -5.76 -3.88 7.85
C ALA A 19 -6.26 -2.76 8.76
N ALA A 20 -5.99 -1.51 8.40
CA ALA A 20 -6.46 -0.35 9.18
C ALA A 20 -7.98 -0.31 9.25
N ALA A 21 -8.66 -0.54 8.11
CA ALA A 21 -10.12 -0.56 8.07
C ALA A 21 -10.72 -1.67 8.94
N ALA A 22 -10.12 -2.87 8.91
CA ALA A 22 -10.59 -4.01 9.70
C ALA A 22 -10.41 -3.76 11.20
N ILE A 23 -9.25 -3.24 11.61
CA ILE A 23 -8.98 -2.91 13.01
C ILE A 23 -9.91 -1.80 13.49
N ALA A 24 -10.11 -0.77 12.66
CA ALA A 24 -11.00 0.34 13.00
C ALA A 24 -12.43 -0.13 13.24
N ARG A 25 -12.93 -1.07 12.44
CA ARG A 25 -14.27 -1.65 12.66
C ARG A 25 -14.36 -2.33 14.03
N GLY A 26 -13.34 -3.14 14.37
CA GLY A 26 -13.32 -3.79 15.67
C GLY A 26 -13.30 -2.81 16.84
N VAL A 27 -12.51 -1.74 16.72
CA VAL A 27 -12.45 -0.69 17.75
C VAL A 27 -13.81 -0.01 17.92
N ARG A 28 -14.47 0.31 16.80
CA ARG A 28 -15.78 0.98 16.85
C ARG A 28 -16.87 0.11 17.45
N GLU A 29 -16.78 -1.20 17.32
CA GLU A 29 -17.72 -2.13 17.95
C GLU A 29 -17.61 -2.10 19.48
N VAL A 30 -16.40 -1.97 20.00
CA VAL A 30 -16.15 -1.95 21.44
C VAL A 30 -16.32 -0.55 22.03
N PHE A 31 -15.88 0.46 21.28
CA PHE A 31 -15.91 1.86 21.71
C PHE A 31 -16.66 2.72 20.69
N PRO A 32 -18.01 2.65 20.65
CA PRO A 32 -18.79 3.35 19.61
C PRO A 32 -18.62 4.87 19.60
N GLN A 33 -18.19 5.46 20.72
CA GLN A 33 -18.02 6.91 20.84
C GLN A 33 -16.58 7.36 20.55
N ALA A 34 -15.68 6.43 20.26
CA ALA A 34 -14.29 6.78 19.98
C ALA A 34 -14.15 7.44 18.62
N GLU A 35 -13.26 8.43 18.54
CA GLU A 35 -12.76 8.95 17.28
C GLU A 35 -11.66 8.00 16.80
N VAL A 36 -11.87 7.33 15.67
CA VAL A 36 -10.92 6.37 15.14
C VAL A 36 -10.26 6.95 13.89
N ILE A 37 -8.94 7.05 13.91
CA ILE A 37 -8.14 7.60 12.82
C ILE A 37 -7.34 6.46 12.20
N GLU A 38 -7.54 6.21 10.91
CA GLU A 38 -6.83 5.18 10.15
C GLU A 38 -5.62 5.79 9.47
N VAL A 39 -4.43 5.29 9.81
CA VAL A 39 -3.16 5.78 9.27
C VAL A 39 -2.39 4.57 8.73
N PRO A 40 -2.63 4.15 7.49
CA PRO A 40 -1.83 3.06 6.92
C PRO A 40 -0.35 3.46 6.85
N VAL A 41 0.51 2.55 7.29
CA VAL A 41 1.95 2.81 7.44
C VAL A 41 2.72 2.06 6.35
N ALA A 42 3.78 2.68 5.87
CA ALA A 42 4.67 2.10 4.88
C ALA A 42 6.13 2.22 5.36
N ASP A 43 6.92 1.19 5.06
CA ASP A 43 8.31 1.11 5.48
C ASP A 43 9.29 1.00 4.31
N GLY A 44 8.81 1.25 3.11
CA GLY A 44 9.59 1.10 1.87
C GLY A 44 9.42 -0.25 1.19
N GLY A 45 8.78 -1.22 1.86
CA GLY A 45 8.49 -2.53 1.29
C GLY A 45 7.16 -2.57 0.53
N ASP A 46 6.58 -3.75 0.46
CA ASP A 46 5.29 -3.96 -0.20
C ASP A 46 4.22 -3.06 0.41
N GLY A 47 3.43 -2.43 -0.45
CA GLY A 47 2.34 -1.56 0.00
C GLY A 47 2.73 -0.10 0.22
N THR A 48 4.01 0.27 0.03
CA THR A 48 4.44 1.66 0.20
C THR A 48 3.78 2.59 -0.81
N VAL A 49 3.72 2.19 -2.08
CA VAL A 49 3.05 2.99 -3.12
C VAL A 49 1.56 3.14 -2.79
N ASP A 50 0.90 2.05 -2.37
CA ASP A 50 -0.51 2.07 -1.99
C ASP A 50 -0.78 3.04 -0.84
N ALA A 51 0.06 3.00 0.19
CA ALA A 51 -0.10 3.87 1.36
C ALA A 51 0.03 5.34 0.98
N LEU A 52 1.05 5.68 0.19
CA LEU A 52 1.28 7.07 -0.22
C LEU A 52 0.22 7.58 -1.18
N VAL A 53 -0.20 6.77 -2.16
CA VAL A 53 -1.27 7.14 -3.08
C VAL A 53 -2.58 7.36 -2.34
N SER A 54 -2.88 6.49 -1.36
CA SER A 54 -4.10 6.59 -0.56
C SER A 54 -4.14 7.86 0.27
N VAL A 55 -3.04 8.17 0.97
CA VAL A 55 -2.98 9.34 1.85
C VAL A 55 -3.03 10.65 1.07
N HIS A 56 -2.37 10.70 -0.08
CA HIS A 56 -2.27 11.92 -0.89
C HIS A 56 -3.33 12.01 -1.99
N HIS A 57 -4.31 11.11 -2.00
CA HIS A 57 -5.34 11.06 -3.04
C HIS A 57 -4.73 11.07 -4.44
N GLY A 58 -3.65 10.33 -4.61
CA GLY A 58 -2.94 10.22 -5.86
C GLY A 58 -3.59 9.24 -6.83
N LYS A 59 -2.88 8.92 -7.89
CA LYS A 59 -3.36 7.96 -8.87
C LYS A 59 -2.27 6.95 -9.22
N TYR A 60 -2.72 5.80 -9.73
CA TYR A 60 -1.83 4.76 -10.21
C TYR A 60 -1.67 4.86 -11.72
N LEU A 61 -0.46 4.53 -12.15
CA LEU A 61 -0.15 4.30 -13.55
C LEU A 61 0.59 2.97 -13.66
N THR A 62 0.60 2.39 -14.85
CA THR A 62 1.33 1.16 -15.11
C THR A 62 2.30 1.38 -16.27
N ALA A 63 3.39 0.64 -16.25
CA ALA A 63 4.37 0.63 -17.33
C ALA A 63 4.80 -0.81 -17.61
N ASP A 64 5.07 -1.10 -18.88
CA ASP A 64 5.66 -2.38 -19.26
C ASP A 64 7.17 -2.26 -19.08
N VAL A 65 7.71 -3.11 -18.21
CA VAL A 65 9.13 -3.08 -17.86
C VAL A 65 9.68 -4.50 -17.89
N GLU A 66 11.00 -4.61 -17.91
CA GLU A 66 11.65 -5.89 -17.79
C GLU A 66 11.61 -6.36 -16.34
N GLY A 67 11.10 -7.57 -16.12
CA GLY A 67 11.06 -8.19 -14.81
C GLY A 67 12.38 -8.86 -14.42
N PRO A 68 12.44 -9.45 -13.23
CA PRO A 68 13.69 -9.99 -12.68
C PRO A 68 14.22 -11.21 -13.46
N LEU A 69 13.37 -11.86 -14.22
CA LEU A 69 13.74 -13.03 -15.01
C LEU A 69 13.89 -12.71 -16.50
N GLY A 70 13.84 -11.43 -16.87
CA GLY A 70 13.98 -10.99 -18.26
C GLY A 70 12.69 -10.90 -19.03
N ASP A 71 11.59 -11.42 -18.51
CA ASP A 71 10.28 -11.33 -19.15
C ASP A 71 9.62 -9.99 -18.88
N PRO A 72 8.82 -9.46 -19.84
CA PRO A 72 8.07 -8.23 -19.59
C PRO A 72 7.06 -8.40 -18.47
N VAL A 73 6.97 -7.40 -17.59
CA VAL A 73 5.96 -7.34 -16.54
C VAL A 73 5.33 -5.96 -16.54
N GLN A 74 4.07 -5.88 -16.11
CA GLN A 74 3.43 -4.59 -15.86
C GLN A 74 3.70 -4.17 -14.42
N ALA A 75 4.39 -3.06 -14.26
CA ALA A 75 4.68 -2.51 -12.95
C ALA A 75 3.83 -1.28 -12.69
N ALA A 76 3.18 -1.26 -11.53
CA ALA A 76 2.40 -0.10 -11.11
C ALA A 76 3.29 0.89 -10.37
N TYR A 77 3.02 2.17 -10.57
CA TYR A 77 3.63 3.24 -9.80
C TYR A 77 2.59 4.31 -9.51
N GLY A 78 2.89 5.19 -8.58
CA GLY A 78 1.96 6.22 -8.16
C GLY A 78 2.41 7.62 -8.54
N LEU A 79 1.45 8.51 -8.77
CA LEU A 79 1.68 9.94 -8.87
C LEU A 79 0.89 10.63 -7.77
N ILE A 80 1.57 11.45 -7.01
CA ILE A 80 0.98 12.24 -5.92
C ILE A 80 1.29 13.72 -6.14
N GLU A 81 0.74 14.58 -5.30
CA GLU A 81 0.97 16.03 -5.35
C GLU A 81 0.68 16.61 -6.74
N ALA A 82 -0.49 16.28 -7.29
CA ALA A 82 -0.94 16.73 -8.62
C ALA A 82 0.03 16.31 -9.74
N GLY A 83 0.64 15.14 -9.61
CA GLY A 83 1.55 14.58 -10.61
C GLY A 83 2.99 15.07 -10.52
N ARG A 84 3.31 15.86 -9.49
CA ARG A 84 4.68 16.39 -9.34
C ARG A 84 5.64 15.41 -8.70
N THR A 85 5.12 14.40 -8.01
CA THR A 85 5.93 13.39 -7.33
C THR A 85 5.55 12.00 -7.80
N GLY A 86 6.54 11.26 -8.30
CA GLY A 86 6.37 9.86 -8.65
C GLY A 86 6.81 8.97 -7.48
N VAL A 87 6.03 7.92 -7.21
CA VAL A 87 6.35 6.92 -6.18
C VAL A 87 6.52 5.59 -6.86
N VAL A 88 7.73 5.04 -6.79
CA VAL A 88 8.08 3.78 -7.46
C VAL A 88 8.52 2.77 -6.40
N GLY A 89 7.86 1.62 -6.37
CA GLY A 89 8.24 0.50 -5.53
C GLY A 89 9.09 -0.50 -6.32
N LEU A 90 10.26 -0.81 -5.84
CA LEU A 90 11.16 -1.76 -6.52
C LEU A 90 10.50 -3.11 -6.74
N ALA A 91 9.73 -3.59 -5.77
CA ALA A 91 9.11 -4.91 -5.83
C ALA A 91 8.09 -5.06 -6.96
N SER A 92 7.51 -3.99 -7.48
CA SER A 92 6.55 -4.08 -8.57
C SER A 92 7.18 -4.57 -9.88
N ALA A 93 8.48 -4.32 -10.06
CA ALA A 93 9.23 -4.76 -11.24
C ALA A 93 10.23 -5.88 -10.95
N SER A 94 10.74 -5.97 -9.71
CA SER A 94 11.88 -6.82 -9.37
C SER A 94 11.67 -7.61 -8.07
N GLY A 95 10.44 -7.69 -7.56
CA GLY A 95 10.17 -8.37 -6.29
C GLY A 95 10.25 -9.88 -6.38
N LEU A 96 10.41 -10.52 -5.22
CA LEU A 96 10.49 -11.97 -5.11
C LEU A 96 9.24 -12.68 -5.63
N ASP A 97 8.08 -12.08 -5.50
CA ASP A 97 6.84 -12.67 -5.97
C ASP A 97 6.85 -12.93 -7.48
N LEU A 98 7.59 -12.13 -8.24
CA LEU A 98 7.74 -12.30 -9.68
C LEU A 98 8.65 -13.49 -10.04
N CYS A 99 9.37 -14.04 -9.07
CA CYS A 99 10.29 -15.16 -9.26
C CYS A 99 9.71 -16.50 -8.76
N ARG A 100 8.60 -16.50 -8.07
CA ARG A 100 8.10 -17.70 -7.36
C ARG A 100 7.65 -18.83 -8.26
N ASN A 101 7.31 -18.53 -9.50
CA ASN A 101 6.84 -19.51 -10.48
C ASN A 101 7.86 -19.78 -11.58
N ALA A 102 9.12 -19.44 -11.32
CA ALA A 102 10.20 -19.66 -12.27
C ALA A 102 10.75 -21.08 -12.17
#